data_70526bef549d188acb6ee3f02fb2b7b8
#
_entry.id   70526bef549d188acb6ee3f02fb2b7b8
#
_cell.length_a   1.000
_cell.length_b   1.000
_cell.length_c   1.000
_cell.angle_alpha   90.00
_cell.angle_beta   90.00
_cell.angle_gamma   90.00
#
_symmetry.space_group_name_H-M   'P 1'
#
loop_
_entity.id
_entity.type
_entity.pdbx_description
1 polymer ?
#
loop_
_entity_poly.entity_id
_entity_poly.type
_entity_poly.pdbx_seq_one_letter_code
_entity_poly.pdbx_strand_id
1 'polypeptide(L)'
;SSFQNYKNSIAKIIASESEKKSSLLALDGIKKEAEFGIRTVLEELDAEVEYLNASANLIKSEAEKVYNLLSIKAILGELTIKVIDSEYIDNFNLKDKDLNFNILDMKMFN
;
A
#
# COMPACT_ATOMS: atom_id res chain seq x y z
N SER A 1 4.60 -7.56 -12.38
CA SER A 1 5.35 -6.33 -12.17
C SER A 1 4.77 -5.51 -11.03
N SER A 2 5.55 -4.59 -10.52
CA SER A 2 5.12 -3.71 -9.41
C SER A 2 3.91 -2.87 -9.78
N PHE A 3 3.85 -2.41 -11.02
CA PHE A 3 2.73 -1.61 -11.50
C PHE A 3 1.44 -2.43 -11.57
N GLN A 4 1.53 -3.67 -12.04
CA GLN A 4 0.38 -4.56 -12.08
C GLN A 4 -0.08 -4.93 -10.68
N ASN A 5 0.85 -5.16 -9.76
CA ASN A 5 0.54 -5.43 -8.36
C ASN A 5 -0.18 -4.26 -7.71
N TYR A 6 0.23 -3.04 -8.04
CA TYR A 6 -0.43 -1.83 -7.54
C TYR A 6 -1.88 -1.74 -8.03
N LYS A 7 -2.12 -1.99 -9.31
CA LYS A 7 -3.48 -2.02 -9.89
C LYS A 7 -4.34 -3.09 -9.21
N ASN A 8 -3.78 -4.26 -8.99
CA ASN A 8 -4.47 -5.36 -8.31
C ASN A 8 -4.82 -4.99 -6.88
N SER A 9 -3.93 -4.25 -6.19
CA SER A 9 -4.18 -3.77 -4.83
C SER A 9 -5.37 -2.83 -4.77
N ILE A 10 -5.50 -1.94 -5.74
CA ILE A 10 -6.64 -1.04 -5.82
C ILE A 10 -7.94 -1.81 -6.00
N ALA A 11 -7.95 -2.80 -6.88
CA ALA A 11 -9.12 -3.65 -7.10
C ALA A 11 -9.52 -4.41 -5.83
N LYS A 12 -8.53 -4.92 -5.09
CA LYS A 12 -8.75 -5.60 -3.81
C LYS A 12 -9.35 -4.67 -2.77
N ILE A 13 -8.90 -3.43 -2.71
CA ILE A 13 -9.43 -2.43 -1.77
C ILE A 13 -10.90 -2.17 -2.06
N ILE A 14 -11.25 -1.97 -3.32
CA ILE A 14 -12.65 -1.74 -3.72
C ILE A 14 -13.52 -2.93 -3.32
N ALA A 15 -13.07 -4.16 -3.59
CA ALA A 15 -13.78 -5.37 -3.22
C ALA A 15 -13.90 -5.50 -1.70
N SER A 16 -12.83 -5.21 -0.96
CA SER A 16 -12.81 -5.29 0.51
C SER A 16 -13.71 -4.24 1.15
N GLU A 17 -13.76 -3.04 0.60
CA GLU A 17 -14.68 -2.00 1.07
C GLU A 17 -16.14 -2.42 0.89
N SER A 18 -16.46 -3.00 -0.26
CA SER A 18 -17.78 -3.51 -0.56
C SER A 18 -18.16 -4.64 0.39
N GLU A 19 -17.24 -5.56 0.64
CA GLU A 19 -17.45 -6.67 1.58
C GLU A 19 -17.68 -6.18 3.00
N LYS A 20 -16.86 -5.22 3.46
CA LYS A 20 -17.02 -4.62 4.77
C LYS A 20 -18.39 -3.96 4.93
N LYS A 21 -18.81 -3.21 3.93
CA LYS A 21 -20.11 -2.54 3.93
C LYS A 21 -21.25 -3.52 3.98
N SER A 22 -21.18 -4.59 3.18
CA SER A 22 -22.18 -5.65 3.16
C SER A 22 -22.25 -6.38 4.51
N SER A 23 -21.10 -6.67 5.10
CA SER A 23 -21.02 -7.32 6.42
C SER A 23 -21.60 -6.45 7.51
N LEU A 24 -21.40 -5.15 7.45
CA LEU A 24 -21.97 -4.20 8.41
C LEU A 24 -23.49 -4.16 8.30
N LEU A 25 -24.02 -4.10 7.08
CA LEU A 25 -25.45 -4.11 6.85
C LEU A 25 -26.10 -5.42 7.35
N ALA A 26 -25.44 -6.54 7.09
CA ALA A 26 -25.90 -7.85 7.56
C ALA A 26 -25.89 -7.91 9.09
N LEU A 27 -24.83 -7.38 9.72
CA LEU A 27 -24.72 -7.33 11.17
C LEU A 27 -25.84 -6.49 11.79
N ASP A 28 -26.10 -5.31 11.23
CA ASP A 28 -27.18 -4.45 11.71
C ASP A 28 -28.54 -5.14 11.61
N GLY A 29 -28.80 -5.83 10.51
CA GLY A 29 -30.03 -6.59 10.33
C GLY A 29 -30.17 -7.71 11.35
N ILE A 30 -29.12 -8.47 11.59
CA ILE A 30 -29.11 -9.56 12.56
C ILE A 30 -29.27 -9.05 13.99
N LYS A 31 -28.65 -7.91 14.33
CA LYS A 31 -28.81 -7.30 15.65
C LYS A 31 -30.27 -6.88 15.91
N LYS A 32 -30.92 -6.30 14.92
CA LYS A 32 -32.33 -5.93 15.01
C LYS A 32 -33.22 -7.15 15.17
N GLU A 33 -32.94 -8.20 14.39
CA GLU A 33 -33.68 -9.46 14.50
C GLU A 33 -33.47 -10.13 15.86
N ALA A 34 -32.25 -10.06 16.41
CA ALA A 34 -31.92 -10.58 17.72
C ALA A 34 -32.70 -9.85 18.83
N GLU A 35 -32.87 -8.53 18.70
CA GLU A 35 -33.69 -7.75 19.65
C GLU A 35 -35.13 -8.24 19.69
N PHE A 36 -35.67 -8.71 18.57
CA PHE A 36 -37.02 -9.25 18.49
C PHE A 36 -37.06 -10.75 18.78
N GLY A 37 -35.94 -11.36 19.15
CA GLY A 37 -35.88 -12.78 19.47
C GLY A 37 -35.88 -13.70 18.26
N ILE A 38 -35.73 -13.19 17.05
CA ILE A 38 -35.74 -13.97 15.81
C ILE A 38 -34.38 -14.64 15.58
N ARG A 39 -33.30 -14.02 16.07
CA ARG A 39 -31.93 -14.54 15.93
C ARG A 39 -31.34 -14.87 17.30
N THR A 40 -30.43 -15.84 17.33
CA THR A 40 -29.73 -16.21 18.55
C THR A 40 -28.52 -15.32 18.77
N VAL A 41 -28.00 -15.29 20.01
CA VAL A 41 -26.75 -14.58 20.34
C VAL A 41 -25.59 -15.15 19.54
N LEU A 42 -25.57 -16.44 19.28
CA LEU A 42 -24.52 -17.08 18.49
C LEU A 42 -24.51 -16.56 17.04
N GLU A 43 -25.69 -16.42 16.44
CA GLU A 43 -25.79 -15.85 15.08
C GLU A 43 -25.32 -14.41 15.03
N GLU A 44 -25.62 -13.63 16.07
CA GLU A 44 -25.13 -12.25 16.18
C GLU A 44 -23.60 -12.21 16.30
N LEU A 45 -23.02 -13.08 17.13
CA LEU A 45 -21.57 -13.18 17.27
C LEU A 45 -20.89 -13.60 15.98
N ASP A 46 -21.48 -14.55 15.24
CA ASP A 46 -20.96 -14.96 13.93
C ASP A 46 -20.93 -13.80 12.95
N ALA A 47 -21.98 -12.98 12.94
CA ALA A 47 -22.05 -11.80 12.08
C ALA A 47 -21.02 -10.75 12.48
N GLU A 48 -20.75 -10.58 13.78
CA GLU A 48 -19.70 -9.69 14.27
C GLU A 48 -18.31 -10.16 13.82
N VAL A 49 -18.06 -11.46 13.89
CA VAL A 49 -16.79 -12.04 13.42
C VAL A 49 -16.61 -11.81 11.94
N GLU A 50 -17.65 -12.00 11.13
CA GLU A 50 -17.59 -11.73 9.69
C GLU A 50 -17.26 -10.26 9.40
N TYR A 51 -17.89 -9.34 10.12
CA TYR A 51 -17.62 -7.93 9.99
C TYR A 51 -16.17 -7.60 10.36
N LEU A 52 -15.68 -8.16 11.46
CA LEU A 52 -14.29 -7.95 11.89
C LEU A 52 -13.31 -8.52 10.88
N ASN A 53 -13.60 -9.69 10.31
CA ASN A 53 -12.75 -10.27 9.28
C ASN A 53 -12.73 -9.43 8.01
N ALA A 54 -13.88 -8.91 7.59
CA ALA A 54 -13.96 -8.03 6.44
C ALA A 54 -13.19 -6.72 6.68
N SER A 55 -13.27 -6.18 7.89
CA SER A 55 -12.51 -4.98 8.27
C SER A 55 -11.00 -5.24 8.26
N ALA A 56 -10.57 -6.39 8.78
CA ALA A 56 -9.17 -6.78 8.76
C ALA A 56 -8.64 -6.97 7.33
N ASN A 57 -9.45 -7.56 6.46
CA ASN A 57 -9.08 -7.73 5.06
C ASN A 57 -8.93 -6.40 4.34
N LEU A 58 -9.77 -5.41 4.66
CA LEU A 58 -9.65 -4.08 4.11
C LEU A 58 -8.33 -3.42 4.53
N ILE A 59 -8.01 -3.49 5.82
CA ILE A 59 -6.75 -2.95 6.35
C ILE A 59 -5.56 -3.61 5.67
N LYS A 60 -5.60 -4.93 5.51
CA LYS A 60 -4.56 -5.68 4.82
C LYS A 60 -4.40 -5.22 3.37
N SER A 61 -5.51 -5.04 2.66
CA SER A 61 -5.49 -4.58 1.27
C SER A 61 -4.92 -3.17 1.15
N GLU A 62 -5.25 -2.29 2.08
CA GLU A 62 -4.70 -0.94 2.12
C GLU A 62 -3.20 -0.96 2.38
N ALA A 63 -2.74 -1.82 3.28
CA ALA A 63 -1.32 -2.00 3.56
C ALA A 63 -0.58 -2.53 2.34
N GLU A 64 -1.15 -3.48 1.61
CA GLU A 64 -0.57 -4.00 0.37
C GLU A 64 -0.45 -2.91 -0.70
N LYS A 65 -1.47 -2.05 -0.80
CA LYS A 65 -1.44 -0.92 -1.74
C LYS A 65 -0.28 0.02 -1.41
N VAL A 66 -0.12 0.38 -0.15
CA VAL A 66 0.97 1.26 0.28
C VAL A 66 2.32 0.61 -0.01
N TYR A 67 2.47 -0.66 0.31
CA TYR A 67 3.70 -1.41 0.03
C TYR A 67 4.03 -1.40 -1.47
N ASN A 68 3.04 -1.68 -2.32
CA ASN A 68 3.25 -1.69 -3.77
C ASN A 68 3.58 -0.31 -4.31
N LEU A 69 2.95 0.72 -3.77
CA LEU A 69 3.24 2.10 -4.16
C LEU A 69 4.67 2.49 -3.78
N LEU A 70 5.11 2.14 -2.57
CA LEU A 70 6.47 2.40 -2.12
C LEU A 70 7.49 1.64 -2.96
N SER A 71 7.17 0.41 -3.36
CA SER A 71 8.02 -0.38 -4.25
C SER A 71 8.19 0.28 -5.61
N ILE A 72 7.12 0.81 -6.17
CA ILE A 72 7.17 1.54 -7.45
C ILE A 72 8.03 2.79 -7.30
N LYS A 73 7.83 3.56 -6.24
CA LYS A 73 8.61 4.77 -5.97
C LYS A 73 10.09 4.46 -5.79
N ALA A 74 10.39 3.36 -5.10
CA ALA A 74 11.77 2.93 -4.91
C ALA A 74 12.43 2.59 -6.24
N ILE A 75 11.75 1.87 -7.12
CA ILE A 75 12.24 1.51 -8.44
C ILE A 75 12.49 2.77 -9.28
N LEU A 76 11.53 3.69 -9.29
CA LEU A 76 11.65 4.95 -10.03
C LEU A 76 12.78 5.80 -9.47
N GLY A 77 12.93 5.80 -8.15
CA GLY A 77 14.04 6.50 -7.50
C GLY A 77 15.39 5.93 -7.91
N GLU A 78 15.52 4.62 -7.94
CA GLU A 78 16.75 3.96 -8.39
C GLU A 78 17.07 4.29 -9.84
N LEU A 79 16.08 4.28 -10.72
CA LEU A 79 16.26 4.63 -12.13
C LEU A 79 16.71 6.08 -12.28
N THR A 80 16.11 6.98 -11.51
CA THR A 80 16.47 8.39 -11.53
C THR A 80 17.90 8.59 -11.05
N ILE A 81 18.30 7.92 -9.99
CA ILE A 81 19.67 7.99 -9.48
C ILE A 81 20.67 7.46 -10.50
N LYS A 82 20.35 6.35 -11.16
CA LYS A 82 21.22 5.78 -12.20
C LYS A 82 21.39 6.73 -13.38
N VAL A 83 20.31 7.38 -13.81
CA VAL A 83 20.36 8.36 -14.89
C VAL A 83 21.21 9.56 -14.49
N ILE A 84 21.02 10.08 -13.30
CA ILE A 84 21.79 11.21 -12.77
C ILE A 84 23.26 10.85 -12.65
N ASP A 85 23.56 9.69 -12.09
CA ASP A 85 24.94 9.22 -11.96
C ASP A 85 25.60 9.05 -13.33
N SER A 86 24.87 8.51 -14.29
CA SER A 86 25.36 8.31 -15.64
C SER A 86 25.68 9.64 -16.32
N GLU A 87 24.77 10.61 -16.27
CA GLU A 87 24.98 11.95 -16.79
C GLU A 87 26.13 12.66 -16.09
N TYR A 88 26.19 12.46 -14.79
CA TYR A 88 27.21 13.09 -13.97
C TYR A 88 28.60 12.53 -14.31
N ILE A 89 28.71 11.23 -14.47
CA ILE A 89 29.95 10.57 -14.87
C ILE A 89 30.38 11.02 -16.26
N ASP A 90 29.45 11.11 -17.20
CA ASP A 90 29.73 11.57 -18.55
C ASP A 90 30.24 13.01 -18.55
N ASN A 91 29.57 13.90 -17.84
CA ASN A 91 30.00 15.29 -17.69
C ASN A 91 31.34 15.37 -16.98
N PHE A 92 31.58 14.47 -16.06
CA PHE A 92 32.79 14.41 -15.28
C PHE A 92 34.00 13.99 -16.14
N ASN A 93 33.80 13.04 -17.02
CA ASN A 93 34.85 12.59 -17.94
C ASN A 93 35.24 13.67 -18.94
N LEU A 94 34.33 14.61 -19.20
CA LEU A 94 34.58 15.72 -20.11
C LEU A 94 35.18 16.96 -19.39
N LYS A 95 35.10 17.01 -18.06
CA LYS A 95 35.57 18.13 -17.26
C LYS A 95 36.76 17.74 -16.39
N ASP A 96 37.32 18.74 -15.76
CA ASP A 96 38.56 18.65 -15.01
C ASP A 96 38.40 17.75 -13.76
N LYS A 97 39.49 17.10 -13.39
CA LYS A 97 39.54 16.21 -12.23
C LYS A 97 39.30 16.93 -10.91
N ASP A 98 39.44 18.24 -10.88
CA ASP A 98 39.20 19.06 -9.71
C ASP A 98 37.74 19.01 -9.26
N LEU A 99 36.80 18.80 -10.18
CA LEU A 99 35.40 18.64 -9.87
C LEU A 99 35.11 17.34 -9.13
N ASN A 100 35.87 16.31 -9.44
CA ASN A 100 35.77 15.02 -8.74
C ASN A 100 36.07 15.16 -7.25
N PHE A 101 37.07 15.93 -6.95
CA PHE A 101 37.48 16.16 -5.56
C PHE A 101 36.37 16.85 -4.77
N ASN A 102 35.73 17.85 -5.34
CA ASN A 102 34.62 18.56 -4.70
C ASN A 102 33.43 17.66 -4.42
N ILE A 103 33.16 16.72 -5.29
CA ILE A 103 32.05 15.78 -5.13
C ILE A 103 32.31 14.83 -3.95
N LEU A 104 33.53 14.32 -3.85
CA LEU A 104 33.94 13.47 -2.74
C LEU A 104 33.79 14.22 -1.41
N ASP A 105 34.15 15.49 -1.36
CA ASP A 105 33.95 16.33 -0.18
C ASP A 105 32.48 16.45 0.18
N MET A 106 31.60 16.64 -0.79
CA MET A 106 30.16 16.73 -0.55
C MET A 106 29.59 15.43 0.00
N LYS A 107 30.08 14.30 -0.47
CA LYS A 107 29.64 12.99 0.03
C LYS A 107 30.10 12.73 1.45
N MET A 108 31.25 13.24 1.82
CA MET A 108 31.79 13.09 3.17
C MET A 108 31.00 13.89 4.21
N PHE A 109 30.36 14.96 3.83
CA PHE A 109 29.55 15.79 4.71
C PHE A 109 28.15 15.25 4.92
N ASN A 110 27.67 14.39 4.07
CA ASN A 110 26.37 13.78 4.17
C ASN A 110 26.46 12.34 4.62
#